data_cb900a31cdf7c1f894b9ed5c4f762947
#
_entry.id   cb900a31cdf7c1f894b9ed5c4f762947
#
_cell.length_a   1.000
_cell.length_b   1.000
_cell.length_c   1.000
_cell.angle_alpha   90.00
_cell.angle_beta   90.00
_cell.angle_gamma   90.00
#
_symmetry.space_group_name_H-M   'P 1'
#
loop_
_entity.id
_entity.type
_entity.pdbx_description
1 polymer ?
#
loop_
_entity_poly.entity_id
_entity_poly.type
_entity_poly.pdbx_seq_one_letter_code
_entity_poly.pdbx_strand_id
1 'polypeptide(L)'
;MIGSFRWQRANGRWLLEFMQLIDTPAATSPFSLRIKHFNQDFRGMEEKDASTSLVAAERTPTRVVFEMKDAGRVVRVGYEKKGPDALLAWFDEQEPGKPAVHIEFPYTRATAR
;
A
#
# COMPACT_ATOMS: atom_id res chain seq x y z
N MET A 1 -8.12 -8.90 -6.24
CA MET A 1 -7.17 -9.55 -5.30
C MET A 1 -7.28 -8.89 -3.94
N ILE A 2 -7.27 -9.68 -2.90
CA ILE A 2 -7.32 -9.22 -1.52
C ILE A 2 -6.04 -9.68 -0.83
N GLY A 3 -5.45 -8.82 -0.03
CA GLY A 3 -4.25 -9.12 0.73
C GLY A 3 -4.32 -8.56 2.15
N SER A 4 -3.43 -9.04 2.98
CA SER A 4 -3.24 -8.51 4.33
C SER A 4 -1.76 -8.24 4.57
N PHE A 5 -1.49 -7.25 5.41
CA PHE A 5 -0.15 -6.81 5.73
C PHE A 5 -0.11 -6.36 7.19
N ARG A 6 1.01 -6.59 7.84
CA ARG A 6 1.25 -6.06 9.18
C ARG A 6 2.69 -5.58 9.30
N TRP A 7 2.90 -4.54 10.06
CA TRP A 7 4.24 -4.06 10.36
C TRP A 7 4.28 -3.37 11.72
N GLN A 8 5.44 -3.39 12.34
CA GLN A 8 5.66 -2.75 13.63
C GLN A 8 6.18 -1.33 13.41
N ARG A 9 5.49 -0.36 13.98
CA ARG A 9 5.90 1.04 13.93
C ARG A 9 7.07 1.31 14.87
N ALA A 10 7.72 2.45 14.70
CA ALA A 10 8.82 2.88 15.55
C ALA A 10 8.46 2.96 17.04
N ASN A 11 7.18 3.20 17.36
CA ASN A 11 6.69 3.21 18.74
C ASN A 11 6.43 1.80 19.33
N GLY A 12 6.77 0.75 18.60
CA GLY A 12 6.57 -0.64 19.01
C GLY A 12 5.16 -1.21 18.76
N ARG A 13 4.20 -0.37 18.36
CA ARG A 13 2.82 -0.82 18.10
C ARG A 13 2.69 -1.39 16.70
N TRP A 14 1.84 -2.39 16.55
CA TRP A 14 1.54 -3.02 15.27
C TRP A 14 0.45 -2.28 14.51
N LEU A 15 0.66 -2.14 13.21
CA LEU A 15 -0.34 -1.70 12.25
C LEU A 15 -0.75 -2.89 11.41
N LEU A 16 -2.05 -3.11 11.26
CA LEU A 16 -2.64 -4.16 10.44
C LEU A 16 -3.36 -3.52 9.26
N GLU A 17 -3.17 -4.07 8.08
CA GLU A 17 -3.78 -3.55 6.86
C GLU A 17 -4.48 -4.68 6.10
N PHE A 18 -5.70 -4.42 5.65
CA PHE A 18 -6.37 -5.22 4.63
C PHE A 18 -6.40 -4.43 3.34
N MET A 19 -5.96 -5.06 2.25
CA MET A 19 -5.79 -4.40 0.96
C MET A 19 -6.63 -5.09 -0.10
N GLN A 20 -7.20 -4.29 -0.99
CA GLN A 20 -7.93 -4.76 -2.16
C GLN A 20 -7.36 -4.07 -3.39
N LEU A 21 -6.93 -4.87 -4.37
CA LEU A 21 -6.59 -4.37 -5.70
C LEU A 21 -7.83 -4.41 -6.56
N ILE A 22 -8.18 -3.28 -7.14
CA ILE A 22 -9.35 -3.13 -8.00
C ILE A 22 -8.86 -2.81 -9.40
N ASP A 23 -9.01 -3.79 -10.29
CA ASP A 23 -8.69 -3.67 -11.70
C ASP A 23 -9.92 -4.08 -12.50
N THR A 24 -10.71 -3.09 -12.88
CA THR A 24 -11.91 -3.33 -13.68
C THR A 24 -11.59 -3.08 -15.15
N PRO A 25 -12.07 -3.94 -16.07
CA PRO A 25 -11.84 -3.73 -17.50
C PRO A 25 -12.58 -2.51 -18.07
N ALA A 26 -13.52 -1.93 -17.33
CA ALA A 26 -14.22 -0.72 -17.75
C ALA A 26 -13.26 0.49 -17.70
N ALA A 27 -13.16 1.21 -18.80
CA ALA A 27 -12.28 2.37 -18.95
C ALA A 27 -12.59 3.53 -17.98
N THR A 28 -13.67 3.44 -17.21
CA THR A 28 -14.12 4.47 -16.28
C THR A 28 -13.62 4.28 -14.85
N SER A 29 -13.06 3.10 -14.52
CA SER A 29 -12.51 2.83 -13.19
C SER A 29 -11.00 2.67 -13.27
N PRO A 30 -10.23 3.54 -12.61
CA PRO A 30 -8.78 3.40 -12.61
C PRO A 30 -8.35 2.17 -11.81
N PHE A 31 -7.22 1.58 -12.20
CA PHE A 31 -6.55 0.58 -11.40
C PHE A 31 -6.17 1.21 -10.06
N SER A 32 -6.65 0.65 -8.97
CA SER A 32 -6.52 1.27 -7.65
C SER A 32 -6.24 0.27 -6.56
N LEU A 33 -5.64 0.78 -5.49
CA LEU A 33 -5.38 0.08 -4.25
C LEU A 33 -6.28 0.69 -3.18
N ARG A 34 -7.07 -0.13 -2.51
CA ARG A 34 -7.89 0.29 -1.38
C ARG A 34 -7.38 -0.38 -0.13
N ILE A 35 -7.16 0.39 0.93
CA ILE A 35 -6.59 -0.10 2.18
C ILE A 35 -7.51 0.27 3.34
N LYS A 36 -7.75 -0.71 4.22
CA LYS A 36 -8.36 -0.48 5.52
C LYS A 36 -7.32 -0.76 6.59
N HIS A 37 -7.07 0.22 7.44
CA HIS A 37 -6.08 0.13 8.50
C HIS A 37 -6.74 -0.20 9.83
N PHE A 38 -6.07 -1.01 10.64
CA PHE A 38 -6.48 -1.35 12.01
C PHE A 38 -5.28 -1.22 12.94
N ASN A 39 -5.53 -0.76 14.16
CA ASN A 39 -4.50 -0.83 15.19
C ASN A 39 -4.40 -2.27 15.73
N GLN A 40 -3.44 -2.51 16.63
CA GLN A 40 -3.22 -3.84 17.18
C GLN A 40 -4.41 -4.39 18.01
N ASP A 41 -5.34 -3.53 18.38
CA ASP A 41 -6.57 -3.91 19.10
C ASP A 41 -7.75 -4.15 18.13
N PHE A 42 -7.48 -4.25 16.84
CA PHE A 42 -8.45 -4.43 15.76
C PHE A 42 -9.48 -3.31 15.62
N ARG A 43 -9.12 -2.11 16.06
CA ARG A 43 -9.96 -0.92 15.82
C ARG A 43 -9.59 -0.30 14.47
N GLY A 44 -10.60 -0.05 13.64
CA GLY A 44 -10.42 0.63 12.36
C GLY A 44 -9.92 2.05 12.54
N MET A 45 -8.97 2.46 11.71
CA MET A 45 -8.41 3.82 11.73
C MET A 45 -9.19 4.78 10.84
N GLU A 46 -9.84 4.28 9.78
CA GLU A 46 -10.78 5.04 8.97
C GLU A 46 -12.20 4.88 9.53
N GLU A 47 -13.11 5.77 9.11
CA GLU A 47 -14.55 5.65 9.41
C GLU A 47 -15.08 4.28 8.93
N LYS A 48 -16.17 3.81 9.53
CA LYS A 48 -16.70 2.47 9.33
C LYS A 48 -16.84 2.09 7.86
N ASP A 49 -17.37 2.99 7.03
CA ASP A 49 -17.63 2.75 5.62
C ASP A 49 -16.56 3.38 4.70
N ALA A 50 -15.46 3.85 5.28
CA ALA A 50 -14.37 4.50 4.55
C ALA A 50 -13.15 3.60 4.45
N SER A 51 -12.32 3.86 3.44
CA SER A 51 -11.02 3.24 3.25
C SER A 51 -10.06 4.27 2.66
N THR A 52 -8.76 4.00 2.77
CA THR A 52 -7.74 4.78 2.08
C THR A 52 -7.61 4.24 0.66
N SER A 53 -7.76 5.11 -0.34
CA SER A 53 -7.68 4.73 -1.75
C SER A 53 -6.53 5.44 -2.44
N LEU A 54 -5.74 4.67 -3.19
CA LEU A 54 -4.65 5.17 -4.03
C LEU A 54 -4.91 4.71 -5.46
N VAL A 55 -4.59 5.57 -6.42
CA VAL A 55 -4.79 5.31 -7.85
C VAL A 55 -3.45 5.04 -8.51
N ALA A 56 -3.39 4.13 -9.46
CA ALA A 56 -2.17 3.83 -10.19
C ALA A 56 -1.64 5.06 -10.91
N ALA A 57 -0.44 5.48 -10.56
CA ALA A 57 0.31 6.55 -11.22
C ALA A 57 1.31 5.99 -12.24
N GLU A 58 1.74 4.74 -12.05
CA GLU A 58 2.66 4.04 -12.95
C GLU A 58 2.28 2.56 -12.99
N ARG A 59 2.26 1.96 -14.17
CA ARG A 59 1.98 0.55 -14.35
C ARG A 59 2.78 -0.01 -15.51
N THR A 60 3.63 -1.00 -15.21
CA THR A 60 4.37 -1.78 -16.19
C THR A 60 4.17 -3.28 -15.92
N PRO A 61 4.62 -4.20 -16.77
CA PRO A 61 4.49 -5.64 -16.47
C PRO A 61 5.16 -6.10 -15.17
N THR A 62 6.14 -5.34 -14.66
CA THR A 62 6.91 -5.71 -13.47
C THR A 62 6.77 -4.73 -12.30
N ARG A 63 6.12 -3.59 -12.51
CA ARG A 63 6.08 -2.51 -11.52
C ARG A 63 4.75 -1.79 -11.55
N VAL A 64 4.21 -1.49 -10.36
CA VAL A 64 3.07 -0.60 -10.20
C VAL A 64 3.34 0.36 -9.04
N VAL A 65 2.96 1.63 -9.22
CA VAL A 65 3.01 2.64 -8.16
C VAL A 65 1.63 3.25 -8.03
N PHE A 66 1.07 3.15 -6.83
CA PHE A 66 -0.19 3.79 -6.46
C PHE A 66 0.08 5.09 -5.73
N GLU A 67 -0.72 6.09 -5.97
CA GLU A 67 -0.52 7.43 -5.41
C GLU A 67 -1.81 8.00 -4.84
N MET A 68 -1.68 8.72 -3.75
CA MET A 68 -2.74 9.53 -3.14
C MET A 68 -2.16 10.91 -2.83
N LYS A 69 -2.93 11.96 -3.13
CA LYS A 69 -2.59 13.35 -2.78
C LYS A 69 -3.70 13.94 -1.93
N ASP A 70 -3.32 14.55 -0.83
CA ASP A 70 -4.26 15.17 0.10
C ASP A 70 -3.58 16.34 0.81
N ALA A 71 -4.11 17.57 0.60
CA ALA A 71 -3.64 18.81 1.25
C ALA A 71 -2.11 19.01 1.20
N GLY A 72 -1.50 18.74 0.04
CA GLY A 72 -0.05 18.86 -0.15
C GLY A 72 0.75 17.64 0.29
N ARG A 73 0.12 16.69 0.97
CA ARG A 73 0.72 15.40 1.32
C ARG A 73 0.63 14.45 0.14
N VAL A 74 1.73 13.81 -0.20
CA VAL A 74 1.77 12.78 -1.25
C VAL A 74 2.17 11.46 -0.63
N VAL A 75 1.37 10.44 -0.85
CA VAL A 75 1.66 9.06 -0.43
C VAL A 75 1.75 8.20 -1.67
N ARG A 76 2.81 7.38 -1.74
CA ARG A 76 2.99 6.39 -2.80
C ARG A 76 3.24 5.03 -2.19
N VAL A 77 2.59 4.03 -2.76
CA VAL A 77 2.82 2.62 -2.44
C VAL A 77 3.19 1.93 -3.75
N GLY A 78 4.37 1.34 -3.78
CA GLY A 78 4.87 0.69 -4.97
C GLY A 78 5.16 -0.78 -4.77
N TYR A 79 5.06 -1.54 -5.86
CA TYR A 79 5.39 -2.96 -5.91
C TYR A 79 6.18 -3.24 -7.18
N GLU A 80 7.29 -3.95 -7.05
CA GLU A 80 8.13 -4.32 -8.19
C GLU A 80 8.60 -5.76 -8.07
N LYS A 81 8.44 -6.55 -9.14
CA LYS A 81 9.01 -7.88 -9.23
C LYS A 81 10.52 -7.79 -9.36
N LYS A 82 11.25 -8.51 -8.51
CA LYS A 82 12.72 -8.60 -8.53
C LYS A 82 13.22 -9.98 -8.98
N GLY A 83 12.34 -10.78 -9.56
CA GLY A 83 12.61 -12.13 -10.01
C GLY A 83 11.36 -12.99 -9.88
N PRO A 84 11.42 -14.31 -10.17
CA PRO A 84 10.23 -15.16 -10.09
C PRO A 84 9.67 -15.33 -8.68
N ASP A 85 10.51 -15.18 -7.64
CA ASP A 85 10.13 -15.43 -6.26
C ASP A 85 10.38 -14.24 -5.33
N ALA A 86 10.73 -13.07 -5.88
CA ALA A 86 11.02 -11.88 -5.09
C ALA A 86 10.15 -10.69 -5.51
N LEU A 87 9.69 -9.95 -4.51
CA LEU A 87 8.89 -8.74 -4.67
C LEU A 87 9.42 -7.67 -3.73
N LEU A 88 9.64 -6.47 -4.26
CA LEU A 88 9.93 -5.30 -3.43
C LEU A 88 8.68 -4.45 -3.35
N ALA A 89 8.20 -4.22 -2.13
CA ALA A 89 7.19 -3.21 -1.85
C ALA A 89 7.84 -2.03 -1.16
N TRP A 90 7.29 -0.83 -1.35
CA TRP A 90 7.76 0.35 -0.64
C TRP A 90 6.64 1.33 -0.37
N PHE A 91 6.88 2.16 0.63
CA PHE A 91 6.01 3.24 1.04
C PHE A 91 6.79 4.54 1.03
N ASP A 92 6.29 5.54 0.34
CA ASP A 92 6.83 6.89 0.34
C ASP A 92 5.78 7.87 0.83
N GLU A 93 6.20 8.79 1.70
CA GLU A 93 5.35 9.87 2.17
C GLU A 93 6.14 11.18 2.15
N GLN A 94 5.51 12.22 1.60
CA GLN A 94 6.07 13.56 1.60
C GLN A 94 4.99 14.55 2.02
N GLU A 95 5.30 15.32 3.07
CA GLU A 95 4.46 16.39 3.58
C GLU A 95 5.24 17.71 3.59
N PRO A 96 4.57 18.87 3.32
CA PRO A 96 5.23 20.17 3.44
C PRO A 96 5.83 20.39 4.84
N GLY A 97 7.09 20.82 4.88
CA GLY A 97 7.78 21.11 6.14
C GLY A 97 8.24 19.90 6.94
N LYS A 98 8.10 18.68 6.42
CA LYS A 98 8.56 17.46 7.05
C LYS A 98 9.56 16.71 6.17
N PRO A 99 10.50 15.95 6.76
CA PRO A 99 11.38 15.08 5.99
C PRO A 99 10.59 14.04 5.21
N ALA A 100 11.05 13.71 4.00
CA ALA A 100 10.49 12.62 3.21
C ALA A 100 10.70 11.28 3.93
N VAL A 101 9.68 10.43 3.90
CA VAL A 101 9.74 9.07 4.45
C VAL A 101 9.80 8.07 3.31
N HIS A 102 10.72 7.12 3.37
CA HIS A 102 10.82 5.99 2.45
C HIS A 102 11.07 4.72 3.23
N ILE A 103 10.18 3.73 3.08
CA ILE A 103 10.29 2.44 3.77
C ILE A 103 10.18 1.34 2.73
N GLU A 104 11.12 0.41 2.74
CA GLU A 104 11.12 -0.74 1.84
C GLU A 104 10.76 -2.03 2.58
N PHE A 105 9.99 -2.89 1.90
CA PHE A 105 9.57 -4.20 2.39
C PHE A 105 9.91 -5.24 1.34
N PRO A 106 11.07 -5.90 1.45
CA PRO A 106 11.40 -7.00 0.56
C PRO A 106 10.65 -8.27 0.95
N TYR A 107 10.06 -8.93 -0.06
CA TYR A 107 9.35 -10.19 0.12
C TYR A 107 9.95 -11.28 -0.74
N THR A 108 9.93 -12.49 -0.22
CA THR A 108 10.21 -13.70 -0.97
C THR A 108 8.98 -14.60 -0.94
N ARG A 109 8.78 -15.36 -2.01
CA ARG A 109 7.68 -16.33 -2.07
C ARG A 109 7.89 -17.41 -1.02
N ALA A 110 6.86 -17.65 -0.21
CA ALA A 110 6.89 -18.76 0.72
C ALA A 110 6.86 -20.09 -0.03
N THR A 111 7.70 -21.03 0.40
CA THR A 111 7.68 -22.40 -0.14
C THR A 111 6.46 -23.12 0.41
N ALA A 112 5.69 -23.76 -0.46
CA ALA A 112 4.60 -24.64 -0.05
C ALA A 112 5.20 -25.87 0.68
N ARG A 113 4.60 -26.23 1.79
CA ARG A 113 4.97 -27.42 2.54
C ARG A 113 4.01 -28.57 2.22
#